data_46cfccdcab43964bc59ddca0c6fd743c
#
_entry.id   46cfccdcab43964bc59ddca0c6fd743c
#
_cell.length_a   1.000
_cell.length_b   1.000
_cell.length_c   1.000
_cell.angle_alpha   90.00
_cell.angle_beta   90.00
_cell.angle_gamma   90.00
#
_symmetry.space_group_name_H-M   'P 1'
#
loop_
_entity.id
_entity.type
_entity.pdbx_description
1 polymer ?
#
loop_
_entity_poly.entity_id
_entity_poly.type
_entity_poly.pdbx_seq_one_letter_code
_entity_poly.pdbx_strand_id
1 'polypeptide(L)'
;MIKDDIYHDFFIPKGAVIIPNQWAIMRAEGLYPDPESFRPERWLEPKYPTYQEPLTTYPNLKRFAAFGHGRRICPGLEVTEKALLLEVSSLFWACNVKKEEGTSLPWYDYTGASISTPRKFRFVVEERAPGRLKMMEEAARTDHADELS
;
A
#
# COMPACT_ATOMS: atom_id res chain seq x y z
N MET A 1 -17.86 20.91 -0.01
CA MET A 1 -18.70 21.22 -1.21
C MET A 1 -18.63 22.71 -1.50
N ILE A 2 -18.47 23.11 -2.77
CA ILE A 2 -18.41 24.53 -3.16
C ILE A 2 -19.80 25.08 -3.52
N LYS A 3 -20.76 24.22 -3.77
CA LYS A 3 -22.18 24.49 -4.05
C LYS A 3 -23.03 23.41 -3.44
N ASP A 4 -24.33 23.64 -3.35
CA ASP A 4 -25.31 22.60 -3.03
C ASP A 4 -25.30 21.52 -4.10
N ASP A 5 -25.53 20.28 -3.70
CA ASP A 5 -25.56 19.12 -4.59
C ASP A 5 -26.57 18.08 -4.09
N ILE A 6 -26.96 17.18 -4.98
CA ILE A 6 -27.80 16.02 -4.66
C ILE A 6 -27.06 14.78 -5.13
N TYR A 7 -26.87 13.84 -4.24
CA TYR A 7 -26.30 12.53 -4.56
C TYR A 7 -27.29 11.44 -4.17
N HIS A 8 -27.77 10.71 -5.14
CA HIS A 8 -29.00 9.92 -5.03
C HIS A 8 -30.12 10.80 -4.47
N ASP A 9 -30.75 10.41 -3.38
CA ASP A 9 -31.84 11.19 -2.75
C ASP A 9 -31.34 12.07 -1.58
N PHE A 10 -30.04 12.19 -1.36
CA PHE A 10 -29.46 12.96 -0.28
C PHE A 10 -29.07 14.37 -0.73
N PHE A 11 -29.63 15.38 -0.09
CA PHE A 11 -29.21 16.75 -0.25
C PHE A 11 -27.91 17.01 0.51
N ILE A 12 -26.90 17.54 -0.19
CA ILE A 12 -25.58 17.89 0.36
C ILE A 12 -25.42 19.41 0.27
N PRO A 13 -25.47 20.13 1.40
CA PRO A 13 -25.38 21.58 1.37
C PRO A 13 -23.98 22.08 1.01
N LYS A 14 -23.93 23.28 0.45
CA LYS A 14 -22.66 24.03 0.31
C LYS A 14 -21.95 24.15 1.66
N GLY A 15 -20.63 23.97 1.65
CA GLY A 15 -19.82 23.98 2.85
C GLY A 15 -19.67 22.61 3.53
N ALA A 16 -20.50 21.61 3.18
CA ALA A 16 -20.34 20.26 3.71
C ALA A 16 -18.95 19.69 3.43
N VAL A 17 -18.37 19.05 4.44
CA VAL A 17 -17.12 18.29 4.33
C VAL A 17 -17.47 16.85 4.00
N ILE A 18 -16.95 16.35 2.90
CA ILE A 18 -17.13 14.95 2.49
C ILE A 18 -15.92 14.15 2.97
N ILE A 19 -16.17 13.17 3.84
CA ILE A 19 -15.15 12.28 4.40
C ILE A 19 -15.40 10.88 3.88
N PRO A 20 -14.56 10.34 2.98
CA PRO A 20 -14.68 8.96 2.55
C PRO A 20 -14.28 8.03 3.70
N ASN A 21 -15.11 7.06 4.00
CA ASN A 21 -14.78 6.02 4.98
C ASN A 21 -13.85 4.98 4.32
N GLN A 22 -12.56 5.27 4.26
CA GLN A 22 -11.56 4.39 3.63
C GLN A 22 -11.53 3.00 4.26
N TRP A 23 -11.72 2.90 5.57
CA TRP A 23 -11.79 1.63 6.25
C TRP A 23 -12.89 0.71 5.67
N ALA A 24 -14.10 1.24 5.54
CA ALA A 24 -15.22 0.49 4.99
C ALA A 24 -15.05 0.21 3.49
N ILE A 25 -14.55 1.19 2.72
CA ILE A 25 -14.30 1.04 1.29
C ILE A 25 -13.31 -0.10 1.02
N MET A 26 -12.20 -0.12 1.76
CA MET A 26 -11.15 -1.13 1.61
C MET A 26 -11.55 -2.52 2.13
N ARG A 27 -12.71 -2.62 2.80
CA ARG A 27 -13.27 -3.87 3.33
C ARG A 27 -14.62 -4.24 2.72
N ALA A 28 -15.00 -3.58 1.65
CA ALA A 28 -16.21 -3.92 0.92
C ALA A 28 -16.04 -5.30 0.26
N GLU A 29 -16.70 -6.32 0.79
CA GLU A 29 -16.58 -7.73 0.32
C GLU A 29 -16.89 -7.91 -1.16
N GLY A 30 -17.77 -7.07 -1.71
CA GLY A 30 -18.09 -7.06 -3.14
C GLY A 30 -16.90 -6.66 -4.04
N LEU A 31 -15.89 -5.95 -3.51
CA LEU A 31 -14.66 -5.60 -4.20
C LEU A 31 -13.47 -6.43 -3.72
N TYR A 32 -13.43 -6.68 -2.43
CA TYR A 32 -12.33 -7.37 -1.74
C TYR A 32 -12.86 -8.57 -0.97
N PRO A 33 -13.19 -9.69 -1.63
CA PRO A 33 -13.66 -10.91 -0.96
C PRO A 33 -12.69 -11.36 0.13
N ASP A 34 -13.20 -11.66 1.35
CA ASP A 34 -12.41 -11.98 2.53
C ASP A 34 -11.34 -10.91 2.84
N PRO A 35 -11.77 -9.65 3.14
CA PRO A 35 -10.89 -8.48 3.16
C PRO A 35 -9.85 -8.52 4.30
N GLU A 36 -10.09 -9.32 5.33
CA GLU A 36 -9.18 -9.48 6.47
C GLU A 36 -7.99 -10.42 6.18
N SER A 37 -8.06 -11.20 5.10
CA SER A 37 -6.97 -12.07 4.69
C SER A 37 -6.02 -11.38 3.72
N PHE A 38 -4.72 -11.59 3.90
CA PHE A 38 -3.72 -11.17 2.91
C PHE A 38 -3.83 -12.08 1.67
N ARG A 39 -4.37 -11.56 0.58
CA ARG A 39 -4.62 -12.27 -0.68
C ARG A 39 -4.17 -11.45 -1.89
N PRO A 40 -2.90 -11.54 -2.29
CA PRO A 40 -2.42 -10.89 -3.51
C PRO A 40 -3.12 -11.38 -4.78
N GLU A 41 -3.65 -12.60 -4.76
CA GLU A 41 -4.42 -13.20 -5.85
C GLU A 41 -5.62 -12.36 -6.29
N ARG A 42 -6.15 -11.50 -5.41
CA ARG A 42 -7.24 -10.55 -5.76
C ARG A 42 -6.91 -9.71 -6.99
N TRP A 43 -5.64 -9.44 -7.21
CA TRP A 43 -5.16 -8.61 -8.31
C TRP A 43 -4.63 -9.41 -9.50
N LEU A 44 -4.47 -10.71 -9.35
CA LEU A 44 -3.77 -11.58 -10.30
C LEU A 44 -4.68 -12.63 -10.95
N GLU A 45 -5.86 -12.90 -10.37
CA GLU A 45 -6.74 -13.97 -10.86
C GLU A 45 -8.09 -13.41 -11.31
N PRO A 46 -8.58 -13.85 -12.51
CA PRO A 46 -9.82 -13.35 -13.13
C PRO A 46 -11.10 -13.51 -12.29
N LYS A 47 -11.10 -14.42 -11.32
CA LYS A 47 -12.28 -14.63 -10.46
C LYS A 47 -12.55 -13.48 -9.47
N TYR A 48 -11.59 -12.57 -9.28
CA TYR A 48 -11.73 -11.46 -8.34
C TYR A 48 -12.17 -10.16 -9.03
N PRO A 49 -13.04 -9.36 -8.39
CA PRO A 49 -13.53 -8.09 -8.96
C PRO A 49 -12.44 -7.05 -9.22
N THR A 50 -11.32 -7.14 -8.52
CA THR A 50 -10.17 -6.22 -8.65
C THR A 50 -9.21 -6.60 -9.76
N TYR A 51 -9.39 -7.77 -10.37
CA TYR A 51 -8.56 -8.20 -11.49
C TYR A 51 -8.73 -7.32 -12.73
N GLN A 52 -7.63 -6.99 -13.38
CA GLN A 52 -7.60 -6.25 -14.65
C GLN A 52 -6.46 -6.75 -15.54
N GLU A 53 -6.71 -6.76 -16.85
CA GLU A 53 -5.70 -7.08 -17.87
C GLU A 53 -5.31 -5.83 -18.69
N PRO A 54 -4.11 -5.79 -19.27
CA PRO A 54 -3.04 -6.80 -19.18
C PRO A 54 -2.24 -6.70 -17.87
N LEU A 55 -1.76 -7.82 -17.34
CA LEU A 55 -0.96 -7.85 -16.10
C LEU A 55 0.41 -7.16 -16.22
N THR A 56 0.83 -6.81 -17.43
CA THR A 56 2.00 -5.95 -17.67
C THR A 56 1.76 -4.49 -17.28
N THR A 57 0.50 -4.09 -17.15
CA THR A 57 0.08 -2.74 -16.76
C THR A 57 -0.61 -2.77 -15.39
N TYR A 58 -1.30 -3.84 -15.08
CA TYR A 58 -2.05 -4.04 -13.83
C TYR A 58 -1.42 -5.15 -12.97
N PRO A 59 -1.59 -5.11 -11.68
CA PRO A 59 -2.27 -4.07 -10.90
C PRO A 59 -1.47 -2.75 -10.87
N ASN A 60 -2.18 -1.62 -10.80
CA ASN A 60 -1.58 -0.32 -10.57
C ASN A 60 -2.37 0.47 -9.51
N LEU A 61 -1.77 1.52 -8.96
CA LEU A 61 -2.36 2.27 -7.86
C LEU A 61 -3.40 3.33 -8.28
N LYS A 62 -3.58 3.59 -9.59
CA LYS A 62 -4.39 4.73 -10.09
C LYS A 62 -5.85 4.73 -9.66
N ARG A 63 -6.41 3.58 -9.34
CA ARG A 63 -7.81 3.43 -8.89
C ARG A 63 -7.94 2.84 -7.50
N PHE A 64 -6.80 2.72 -6.80
CA PHE A 64 -6.80 2.19 -5.46
C PHE A 64 -7.30 3.24 -4.47
N ALA A 65 -8.39 2.96 -3.80
CA ALA A 65 -9.11 3.92 -2.96
C ALA A 65 -8.25 4.54 -1.85
N ALA A 66 -7.20 3.87 -1.39
CA ALA A 66 -6.29 4.39 -0.38
C ALA A 66 -5.63 5.73 -0.77
N PHE A 67 -5.49 6.00 -2.07
CA PHE A 67 -4.93 7.26 -2.58
C PHE A 67 -5.97 8.37 -2.78
N GLY A 68 -7.21 8.14 -2.39
CA GLY A 68 -8.30 9.10 -2.54
C GLY A 68 -8.90 9.12 -3.95
N HIS A 69 -9.71 10.14 -4.21
CA HIS A 69 -10.51 10.22 -5.42
C HIS A 69 -10.57 11.64 -6.01
N GLY A 70 -10.83 11.72 -7.32
CA GLY A 70 -11.11 12.94 -8.04
C GLY A 70 -9.95 13.94 -8.00
N ARG A 71 -10.26 15.24 -7.92
CA ARG A 71 -9.28 16.35 -7.98
C ARG A 71 -8.35 16.45 -6.76
N ARG A 72 -8.59 15.68 -5.71
CA ARG A 72 -7.80 15.62 -4.47
C ARG A 72 -7.11 14.27 -4.29
N ILE A 73 -7.01 13.48 -5.36
CA ILE A 73 -6.21 12.24 -5.35
C ILE A 73 -4.78 12.55 -4.90
N CYS A 74 -4.14 11.60 -4.23
CA CYS A 74 -2.77 11.75 -3.73
C CYS A 74 -1.81 12.18 -4.86
N PRO A 75 -1.14 13.32 -4.76
CA PRO A 75 -0.20 13.77 -5.80
C PRO A 75 1.08 12.93 -5.82
N GLY A 76 1.41 12.25 -4.72
CA GLY A 76 2.57 11.37 -4.60
C GLY A 76 2.35 9.93 -5.10
N LEU A 77 1.23 9.64 -5.75
CA LEU A 77 0.88 8.28 -6.17
C LEU A 77 1.97 7.63 -7.03
N GLU A 78 2.46 8.33 -8.04
CA GLU A 78 3.48 7.79 -8.96
C GLU A 78 4.84 7.58 -8.26
N VAL A 79 5.18 8.47 -7.33
CA VAL A 79 6.40 8.32 -6.50
C VAL A 79 6.26 7.10 -5.60
N THR A 80 5.09 6.95 -4.95
CA THR A 80 4.80 5.81 -4.07
C THR A 80 4.85 4.49 -4.84
N GLU A 81 4.30 4.43 -6.05
CA GLU A 81 4.31 3.22 -6.87
C GLU A 81 5.75 2.78 -7.19
N LYS A 82 6.60 3.73 -7.60
CA LYS A 82 8.02 3.46 -7.90
C LYS A 82 8.81 3.08 -6.65
N ALA A 83 8.60 3.81 -5.54
CA ALA A 83 9.27 3.52 -4.28
C ALA A 83 8.92 2.13 -3.76
N LEU A 84 7.64 1.78 -3.70
CA LEU A 84 7.19 0.45 -3.27
C LEU A 84 7.75 -0.66 -4.17
N LEU A 85 7.75 -0.46 -5.49
CA LEU A 85 8.31 -1.43 -6.41
C LEU A 85 9.80 -1.64 -6.14
N LEU A 86 10.56 -0.58 -5.98
CA LEU A 86 12.01 -0.65 -5.70
C LEU A 86 12.29 -1.29 -4.34
N GLU A 87 11.64 -0.81 -3.28
CA GLU A 87 11.85 -1.29 -1.91
C GLU A 87 11.49 -2.77 -1.78
N VAL A 88 10.29 -3.15 -2.22
CA VAL A 88 9.81 -4.54 -2.11
C VAL A 88 10.64 -5.48 -2.97
N SER A 89 10.95 -5.11 -4.21
CA SER A 89 11.78 -5.96 -5.08
C SER A 89 13.20 -6.12 -4.56
N SER A 90 13.81 -5.06 -4.05
CA SER A 90 15.15 -5.11 -3.45
C SER A 90 15.18 -5.98 -2.20
N LEU A 91 14.16 -5.82 -1.33
CA LEU A 91 14.04 -6.64 -0.13
C LEU A 91 13.89 -8.13 -0.49
N PHE A 92 12.99 -8.49 -1.40
CA PHE A 92 12.80 -9.88 -1.81
C PHE A 92 13.97 -10.46 -2.61
N TRP A 93 14.72 -9.62 -3.30
CA TRP A 93 15.94 -10.05 -3.97
C TRP A 93 17.05 -10.36 -2.97
N ALA A 94 17.23 -9.51 -1.95
CA ALA A 94 18.34 -9.63 -1.00
C ALA A 94 18.06 -10.59 0.16
N CYS A 95 16.81 -10.63 0.64
CA CYS A 95 16.48 -11.20 1.93
C CYS A 95 15.32 -12.20 1.89
N ASN A 96 15.33 -13.11 2.86
CA ASN A 96 14.16 -13.82 3.33
C ASN A 96 13.74 -13.20 4.67
N VAL A 97 12.51 -12.74 4.75
CA VAL A 97 11.93 -12.21 5.99
C VAL A 97 11.07 -13.29 6.63
N LYS A 98 11.34 -13.59 7.88
CA LYS A 98 10.65 -14.64 8.65
C LYS A 98 10.12 -14.07 9.95
N LYS A 99 9.03 -14.63 10.41
CA LYS A 99 8.54 -14.38 11.77
C LYS A 99 9.55 -14.96 12.78
N GLU A 100 9.89 -14.21 13.84
CA GLU A 100 10.68 -14.72 14.95
C GLU A 100 9.87 -15.78 15.71
N GLU A 101 10.48 -16.92 16.04
CA GLU A 101 9.83 -17.98 16.79
C GLU A 101 9.35 -17.49 18.16
N GLY A 102 8.20 -17.98 18.60
CA GLY A 102 7.60 -17.60 19.88
C GLY A 102 6.96 -16.21 19.91
N THR A 103 7.04 -15.40 18.82
CA THR A 103 6.37 -14.11 18.76
C THR A 103 4.94 -14.21 18.24
N SER A 104 4.04 -13.36 18.75
CA SER A 104 2.73 -13.14 18.17
C SER A 104 2.78 -11.87 17.34
N LEU A 105 2.19 -11.90 16.14
CA LEU A 105 1.97 -10.71 15.31
C LEU A 105 0.49 -10.35 15.44
N PRO A 106 0.15 -9.40 16.32
CA PRO A 106 -1.24 -8.99 16.48
C PRO A 106 -1.74 -8.33 15.20
N TRP A 107 -2.93 -8.72 14.77
CA TRP A 107 -3.51 -8.29 13.49
C TRP A 107 -3.73 -6.77 13.38
N TYR A 108 -4.08 -6.12 14.49
CA TYR A 108 -4.33 -4.70 14.57
C TYR A 108 -3.63 -4.05 15.77
N ASP A 109 -2.31 -4.07 15.79
CA ASP A 109 -1.55 -3.36 16.81
C ASP A 109 -0.92 -2.09 16.20
N TYR A 110 -1.71 -1.02 16.19
CA TYR A 110 -1.33 0.26 15.61
C TYR A 110 -1.30 1.38 16.66
N THR A 111 -0.63 2.47 16.30
CA THR A 111 -0.67 3.70 17.09
C THR A 111 -2.03 4.37 16.94
N GLY A 112 -2.50 5.07 17.98
CA GLY A 112 -3.77 5.79 17.95
C GLY A 112 -3.70 7.20 17.36
N ALA A 113 -2.70 7.51 16.54
CA ALA A 113 -2.54 8.83 15.93
C ALA A 113 -3.34 8.98 14.62
N SER A 114 -3.50 10.22 14.13
CA SER A 114 -4.14 10.50 12.84
C SER A 114 -3.39 9.87 11.66
N ILE A 115 -2.07 9.75 11.78
CA ILE A 115 -1.25 8.88 10.92
C ILE A 115 -0.93 7.66 11.76
N SER A 116 -1.68 6.59 11.54
CA SER A 116 -1.54 5.35 12.28
C SER A 116 -0.44 4.49 11.67
N THR A 117 0.50 4.06 12.49
CA THR A 117 1.60 3.18 12.09
C THR A 117 1.57 1.88 12.90
N PRO A 118 2.00 0.75 12.32
CA PRO A 118 2.16 -0.48 13.09
C PRO A 118 3.09 -0.27 14.28
N ARG A 119 2.76 -0.83 15.43
CA ARG A 119 3.70 -0.88 16.56
C ARG A 119 4.87 -1.79 16.20
N LYS A 120 5.99 -1.60 16.87
CA LYS A 120 7.20 -2.42 16.64
C LYS A 120 6.88 -3.89 16.86
N PHE A 121 7.26 -4.72 15.90
CA PHE A 121 7.18 -6.18 15.98
C PHE A 121 8.54 -6.78 15.61
N ARG A 122 8.76 -8.02 16.03
CA ARG A 122 10.02 -8.73 15.79
C ARG A 122 9.93 -9.63 14.57
N PHE A 123 10.97 -9.62 13.78
CA PHE A 123 11.13 -10.47 12.61
C PHE A 123 12.61 -10.79 12.41
N VAL A 124 12.88 -11.86 11.69
CA VAL A 124 14.24 -12.29 11.33
C VAL A 124 14.47 -12.03 9.86
N VAL A 125 15.62 -11.45 9.54
CA VAL A 125 16.07 -11.23 8.17
C VAL A 125 17.25 -12.15 7.92
N GLU A 126 17.14 -12.98 6.90
CA GLU A 126 18.21 -13.85 6.44
C GLU A 126 18.61 -13.45 5.03
N GLU A 127 19.90 -13.39 4.77
CA GLU A 127 20.40 -13.17 3.42
C GLU A 127 19.97 -14.31 2.50
N ARG A 128 19.40 -13.99 1.33
CA ARG A 128 18.89 -15.00 0.39
C ARG A 128 20.00 -15.71 -0.37
N ALA A 129 21.09 -15.01 -0.64
CA ALA A 129 22.30 -15.57 -1.24
C ALA A 129 23.51 -14.74 -0.80
N PRO A 130 24.68 -15.35 -0.63
CA PRO A 130 25.88 -14.69 -0.11
C PRO A 130 26.23 -13.39 -0.88
N GLY A 131 26.46 -12.31 -0.14
CA GLY A 131 26.89 -11.03 -0.65
C GLY A 131 25.78 -10.09 -1.14
N ARG A 132 24.51 -10.50 -1.17
CA ARG A 132 23.41 -9.65 -1.66
C ARG A 132 23.12 -8.46 -0.75
N LEU A 133 23.19 -8.63 0.55
CA LEU A 133 23.03 -7.51 1.50
C LEU A 133 24.13 -6.47 1.30
N LYS A 134 25.37 -6.91 1.14
CA LYS A 134 26.49 -6.02 0.88
C LYS A 134 26.30 -5.25 -0.43
N MET A 135 25.88 -5.91 -1.50
CA MET A 135 25.58 -5.24 -2.78
C MET A 135 24.48 -4.19 -2.63
N MET A 136 23.46 -4.46 -1.83
CA MET A 136 22.37 -3.51 -1.55
C MET A 136 22.87 -2.28 -0.79
N GLU A 137 23.73 -2.49 0.22
CA GLU A 137 24.35 -1.39 0.96
C GLU A 137 25.29 -0.53 0.08
N GLU A 138 26.05 -1.16 -0.80
CA GLU A 138 26.94 -0.46 -1.73
C GLU A 138 26.15 0.38 -2.74
N ALA A 139 25.05 -0.16 -3.28
CA ALA A 139 24.17 0.59 -4.18
C ALA A 139 23.57 1.82 -3.49
N ALA A 140 23.05 1.67 -2.27
CA ALA A 140 22.48 2.78 -1.50
C ALA A 140 23.51 3.89 -1.16
N ARG A 141 24.79 3.56 -1.03
CA ARG A 141 25.86 4.55 -0.77
C ARG A 141 26.26 5.32 -2.02
N THR A 142 26.23 4.68 -3.19
CA THR A 142 26.59 5.31 -4.47
C THR A 142 25.57 6.39 -4.85
N ASP A 143 24.29 6.14 -4.65
CA ASP A 143 23.23 7.11 -4.94
C ASP A 143 23.36 8.37 -4.06
N HIS A 144 23.77 8.24 -2.80
CA HIS A 144 24.01 9.39 -1.92
C HIS A 144 25.25 10.21 -2.27
N ALA A 145 26.24 9.62 -2.90
CA ALA A 145 27.47 10.33 -3.30
C ALA A 145 27.24 11.23 -4.53
N ASP A 146 26.38 10.80 -5.43
CA ASP A 146 26.05 11.55 -6.66
C ASP A 146 25.10 12.71 -6.41
N GLU A 147 24.28 12.67 -5.33
CA GLU A 147 23.39 13.78 -4.94
C GLU A 147 24.12 14.96 -4.25
N LEU A 148 25.36 14.75 -3.78
CA LEU A 148 26.15 15.75 -3.06
C LEU A 148 27.27 16.37 -3.91
N SER A 149 27.41 16.00 -5.17
CA SER A 149 28.38 16.52 -6.15
C SER A 149 27.72 17.48 -7.14
#